data_08bcf6610e8585f8dc186f689353d9a1
#
_entry.id   08bcf6610e8585f8dc186f689353d9a1
#
_cell.length_a   1.000
_cell.length_b   1.000
_cell.length_c   1.000
_cell.angle_alpha   90.00
_cell.angle_beta   90.00
_cell.angle_gamma   90.00
#
_symmetry.space_group_name_H-M   'P 1'
#
loop_
_entity.id
_entity.type
_entity.pdbx_description
1 polymer ?
#
loop_
_entity_poly.entity_id
_entity_poly.type
_entity_poly.pdbx_seq_one_letter_code
_entity_poly.pdbx_strand_id
1 'polypeptide(L)'
;PVQQAWGYEGNPDFYRYNKSTDWQDELFVEGLKNNYSIGVTGGDDVAVYALSLGYLQNEGVVKGTDFNRFSARINTDITFSQKFMVQTNMNFVYGKKNLMQEGNATPLNPIYSSLVKSPFMSSYVYNEQDQLSPNYEDTDLFGMANPAAVTGSVQQENSNYGFTANIHVKYNIWKNLTLSTRFGLRLTKAKESIFHPGQGIPYDELPTALVTNEMQYHTERIFSLFDETRANYLFKFGPEHQLDATVGLRYATNKAEDDWTKAYNSSSDEFKSLQSGLDALRQMGGALGTWNWFSIYGNVAYSLKNRYFVNATLSTDASSRYGQNVGFFRLFPAVSAAWVLSSEKFMKELPWIDLLKIRAGYSVAGNDDIGNYTGSRYY
;
A
#
# COMPACT_ATOMS: atom_id res chain seq x y z
N PRO A 1 17.05 46.36 -21.30
CA PRO A 1 17.74 46.78 -20.06
C PRO A 1 18.18 45.57 -19.22
N VAL A 2 17.35 44.52 -19.03
CA VAL A 2 17.71 43.32 -18.25
C VAL A 2 18.75 42.46 -18.98
N GLN A 3 18.66 42.34 -20.33
CA GLN A 3 19.66 41.62 -21.13
C GLN A 3 21.06 42.25 -21.10
N GLN A 4 21.16 43.55 -20.96
CA GLN A 4 22.45 44.23 -20.82
C GLN A 4 23.10 44.03 -19.46
N ALA A 5 22.31 43.79 -18.39
CA ALA A 5 22.82 43.55 -17.07
C ALA A 5 23.50 42.19 -16.91
N TRP A 6 22.97 41.14 -17.55
CA TRP A 6 23.49 39.77 -17.43
C TRP A 6 24.65 39.45 -18.39
N GLY A 7 24.80 40.22 -19.45
CA GLY A 7 25.92 40.08 -20.41
C GLY A 7 27.20 40.81 -20.02
N TYR A 8 27.31 41.32 -18.79
CA TYR A 8 28.44 42.12 -18.34
C TYR A 8 29.16 41.43 -17.16
N GLU A 9 30.43 41.10 -17.35
CA GLU A 9 31.25 40.38 -16.34
C GLU A 9 31.38 41.09 -14.98
N GLY A 10 31.17 42.40 -14.94
CA GLY A 10 31.12 43.18 -13.66
C GLY A 10 29.81 43.06 -12.91
N ASN A 11 28.82 42.35 -13.44
CA ASN A 11 27.57 42.05 -12.74
C ASN A 11 27.75 40.79 -11.88
N PRO A 12 27.40 40.79 -10.58
CA PRO A 12 27.48 39.61 -9.72
C PRO A 12 26.72 38.39 -10.26
N ASP A 13 25.63 38.64 -11.02
CA ASP A 13 24.79 37.57 -11.58
C ASP A 13 25.34 37.01 -12.92
N PHE A 14 26.40 37.58 -13.50
CA PHE A 14 26.97 37.13 -14.78
C PHE A 14 27.36 35.64 -14.73
N TYR A 15 28.10 35.25 -13.72
CA TYR A 15 28.57 33.87 -13.56
C TYR A 15 27.43 32.89 -13.22
N ARG A 16 26.33 33.39 -12.70
CA ARG A 16 25.13 32.63 -12.39
C ARG A 16 24.29 32.29 -13.62
N TYR A 17 24.16 33.24 -14.57
CA TYR A 17 23.22 33.15 -15.69
C TYR A 17 23.88 33.09 -17.06
N ASN A 18 25.17 32.81 -17.14
CA ASN A 18 25.93 32.74 -18.39
C ASN A 18 26.44 31.32 -18.66
N LYS A 19 25.64 30.31 -18.36
CA LYS A 19 25.94 28.91 -18.57
C LYS A 19 24.95 28.30 -19.56
N SER A 20 25.14 27.02 -19.88
CA SER A 20 24.19 26.23 -20.67
C SER A 20 24.11 24.85 -20.06
N THR A 21 22.97 24.56 -19.41
CA THR A 21 22.75 23.31 -18.69
C THR A 21 21.57 22.56 -19.30
N ASP A 22 21.81 21.32 -19.67
CA ASP A 22 20.74 20.36 -19.93
C ASP A 22 20.32 19.71 -18.60
N TRP A 23 19.22 20.21 -18.06
CA TRP A 23 18.70 19.74 -16.78
C TRP A 23 18.18 18.30 -16.83
N GLN A 24 17.85 17.77 -18.01
CA GLN A 24 17.40 16.39 -18.15
C GLN A 24 18.59 15.42 -18.06
N ASP A 25 19.74 15.76 -18.66
CA ASP A 25 20.98 14.99 -18.52
C ASP A 25 21.50 14.97 -17.07
N GLU A 26 21.24 16.05 -16.31
CA GLU A 26 21.56 16.12 -14.89
C GLU A 26 20.67 15.20 -14.02
N LEU A 27 19.44 14.93 -14.50
CA LEU A 27 18.40 14.24 -13.75
C LEU A 27 18.32 12.75 -14.06
N PHE A 28 18.35 12.39 -15.35
CA PHE A 28 18.06 11.03 -15.79
C PHE A 28 19.31 10.16 -15.89
N VAL A 29 19.15 8.90 -15.50
CA VAL A 29 20.20 7.87 -15.56
C VAL A 29 19.60 6.55 -16.04
N GLU A 30 20.45 5.67 -16.53
CA GLU A 30 20.06 4.30 -16.78
C GLU A 30 19.82 3.57 -15.46
N GLY A 31 18.66 2.93 -15.31
CA GLY A 31 18.28 2.14 -14.13
C GLY A 31 18.39 0.64 -14.38
N LEU A 32 18.92 -0.09 -13.41
CA LEU A 32 19.04 -1.56 -13.46
C LEU A 32 18.00 -2.22 -12.56
N LYS A 33 17.33 -3.25 -13.10
CA LYS A 33 16.37 -4.06 -12.34
C LYS A 33 16.82 -5.51 -12.27
N ASN A 34 17.03 -6.01 -11.05
CA ASN A 34 17.35 -7.39 -10.75
C ASN A 34 16.26 -8.01 -9.89
N ASN A 35 15.86 -9.24 -10.23
CA ASN A 35 14.89 -10.01 -9.44
C ASN A 35 15.40 -11.44 -9.27
N TYR A 36 15.69 -11.80 -8.03
CA TYR A 36 16.16 -13.11 -7.64
C TYR A 36 15.07 -13.81 -6.85
N SER A 37 14.80 -15.08 -7.16
CA SER A 37 13.86 -15.89 -6.43
C SER A 37 14.33 -17.33 -6.29
N ILE A 38 14.13 -17.88 -5.10
CA ILE A 38 14.39 -19.29 -4.80
C ILE A 38 13.11 -19.88 -4.23
N GLY A 39 12.67 -21.01 -4.78
CA GLY A 39 11.51 -21.74 -4.30
C GLY A 39 11.89 -23.20 -4.00
N VAL A 40 11.39 -23.69 -2.87
CA VAL A 40 11.51 -25.09 -2.47
C VAL A 40 10.12 -25.61 -2.19
N THR A 41 9.74 -26.68 -2.85
CA THR A 41 8.47 -27.38 -2.62
C THR A 41 8.74 -28.85 -2.34
N GLY A 42 7.97 -29.42 -1.46
CA GLY A 42 8.09 -30.84 -1.12
C GLY A 42 6.90 -31.29 -0.32
N GLY A 43 6.84 -32.58 -0.07
CA GLY A 43 5.81 -33.14 0.76
C GLY A 43 5.52 -34.59 0.44
N ASP A 44 4.61 -35.12 1.23
CA ASP A 44 4.04 -36.48 1.10
C ASP A 44 2.52 -36.41 1.37
N ASP A 45 1.90 -37.56 1.63
CA ASP A 45 0.47 -37.65 1.94
C ASP A 45 0.08 -37.02 3.28
N VAL A 46 1.07 -36.72 4.14
CA VAL A 46 0.86 -36.13 5.47
C VAL A 46 1.12 -34.64 5.47
N ALA A 47 2.19 -34.20 4.85
CA ALA A 47 2.59 -32.80 4.87
C ALA A 47 3.10 -32.33 3.51
N VAL A 48 2.55 -31.21 3.03
CA VAL A 48 3.01 -30.51 1.83
C VAL A 48 3.48 -29.14 2.25
N TYR A 49 4.62 -28.71 1.73
CA TYR A 49 5.17 -27.39 2.03
C TYR A 49 5.71 -26.70 0.77
N ALA A 50 5.64 -25.38 0.82
CA ALA A 50 6.29 -24.51 -0.15
C ALA A 50 6.95 -23.34 0.59
N LEU A 51 8.26 -23.19 0.39
CA LEU A 51 9.05 -22.05 0.83
C LEU A 51 9.47 -21.25 -0.39
N SER A 52 9.32 -19.94 -0.35
CA SER A 52 9.88 -19.06 -1.37
C SER A 52 10.55 -17.85 -0.73
N LEU A 53 11.74 -17.52 -1.26
CA LEU A 53 12.50 -16.32 -0.91
C LEU A 53 12.66 -15.50 -2.18
N GLY A 54 12.53 -14.19 -2.07
CA GLY A 54 12.68 -13.27 -3.18
C GLY A 54 13.44 -12.02 -2.77
N TYR A 55 14.31 -11.55 -3.65
CA TYR A 55 14.98 -10.28 -3.52
C TYR A 55 14.85 -9.51 -4.84
N LEU A 56 14.29 -8.32 -4.76
CA LEU A 56 14.15 -7.38 -5.87
C LEU A 56 15.00 -6.16 -5.57
N GLN A 57 15.84 -5.79 -6.53
CA GLN A 57 16.55 -4.52 -6.61
C GLN A 57 16.08 -3.80 -7.87
N ASN A 58 15.68 -2.56 -7.74
CA ASN A 58 15.26 -1.72 -8.87
C ASN A 58 15.81 -0.32 -8.68
N GLU A 59 16.73 0.07 -9.53
CA GLU A 59 17.24 1.43 -9.62
C GLU A 59 16.31 2.23 -10.53
N GLY A 60 15.91 3.43 -10.08
CA GLY A 60 15.04 4.31 -10.86
C GLY A 60 15.80 5.01 -11.99
N VAL A 61 15.08 5.53 -12.95
CA VAL A 61 15.65 6.37 -14.05
C VAL A 61 15.90 7.81 -13.62
N VAL A 62 15.40 8.22 -12.45
CA VAL A 62 15.72 9.49 -11.81
C VAL A 62 16.83 9.24 -10.79
N LYS A 63 17.91 10.02 -10.85
CA LYS A 63 19.04 9.92 -9.89
C LYS A 63 18.52 9.93 -8.44
N GLY A 64 19.11 9.08 -7.59
CA GLY A 64 18.76 9.00 -6.17
C GLY A 64 17.45 8.26 -5.87
N THR A 65 16.80 7.67 -6.88
CA THR A 65 15.61 6.83 -6.65
C THR A 65 15.96 5.36 -6.78
N ASP A 66 15.51 4.56 -5.81
CA ASP A 66 15.64 3.10 -5.83
C ASP A 66 14.53 2.42 -5.04
N PHE A 67 14.36 1.14 -5.29
CA PHE A 67 13.47 0.26 -4.54
C PHE A 67 14.09 -1.11 -4.35
N ASN A 68 14.27 -1.51 -3.11
CA ASN A 68 14.76 -2.82 -2.72
C ASN A 68 13.70 -3.55 -1.91
N ARG A 69 13.43 -4.81 -2.24
CA ARG A 69 12.44 -5.62 -1.52
C ARG A 69 12.95 -7.02 -1.25
N PHE A 70 12.94 -7.42 0.00
CA PHE A 70 13.05 -8.81 0.43
C PHE A 70 11.66 -9.38 0.72
N SER A 71 11.41 -10.61 0.33
CA SER A 71 10.17 -11.34 0.63
C SER A 71 10.46 -12.78 1.00
N ALA A 72 9.74 -13.28 2.01
CA ALA A 72 9.78 -14.68 2.40
C ALA A 72 8.35 -15.18 2.57
N ARG A 73 8.03 -16.33 2.00
CA ARG A 73 6.71 -16.97 2.11
C ARG A 73 6.88 -18.44 2.46
N ILE A 74 6.06 -18.88 3.41
CA ILE A 74 5.96 -20.26 3.84
C ILE A 74 4.50 -20.65 3.77
N ASN A 75 4.21 -21.72 3.03
CA ASN A 75 2.90 -22.35 2.99
C ASN A 75 3.08 -23.80 3.43
N THR A 76 2.22 -24.27 4.33
CA THR A 76 2.21 -25.67 4.76
C THR A 76 0.79 -26.18 4.86
N ASP A 77 0.56 -27.38 4.35
CA ASP A 77 -0.67 -28.13 4.53
C ASP A 77 -0.31 -29.45 5.23
N ILE A 78 -0.83 -29.64 6.45
CA ILE A 78 -0.52 -30.82 7.26
C ILE A 78 -1.83 -31.57 7.55
N THR A 79 -1.89 -32.82 7.10
CA THR A 79 -3.00 -33.74 7.32
C THR A 79 -2.65 -34.70 8.45
N PHE A 80 -2.99 -34.34 9.67
CA PHE A 80 -2.73 -35.17 10.87
C PHE A 80 -3.55 -36.47 10.87
N SER A 81 -4.70 -36.44 10.25
CA SER A 81 -5.56 -37.59 10.06
C SER A 81 -6.59 -37.31 8.95
N GLN A 82 -7.35 -38.32 8.53
CA GLN A 82 -8.48 -38.16 7.60
C GLN A 82 -9.52 -37.13 8.08
N LYS A 83 -9.52 -36.80 9.36
CA LYS A 83 -10.47 -35.85 9.97
C LYS A 83 -9.86 -34.49 10.27
N PHE A 84 -8.55 -34.38 10.44
CA PHE A 84 -7.91 -33.18 10.94
C PHE A 84 -6.80 -32.68 10.05
N MET A 85 -6.95 -31.46 9.55
CA MET A 85 -6.01 -30.77 8.67
C MET A 85 -5.73 -29.38 9.20
N VAL A 86 -4.48 -28.94 9.08
CA VAL A 86 -4.03 -27.58 9.37
C VAL A 86 -3.29 -27.04 8.15
N GLN A 87 -3.72 -25.88 7.68
CA GLN A 87 -3.05 -25.14 6.63
C GLN A 87 -2.48 -23.85 7.21
N THR A 88 -1.23 -23.55 6.90
CA THR A 88 -0.56 -22.33 7.38
C THR A 88 0.02 -21.59 6.19
N ASN A 89 -0.26 -20.29 6.15
CA ASN A 89 0.32 -19.37 5.17
C ASN A 89 0.95 -18.21 5.91
N MET A 90 2.25 -18.04 5.79
CA MET A 90 3.00 -16.92 6.37
C MET A 90 3.72 -16.17 5.26
N ASN A 91 3.68 -14.86 5.32
CA ASN A 91 4.36 -14.00 4.38
C ASN A 91 5.03 -12.85 5.14
N PHE A 92 6.30 -12.65 4.88
CA PHE A 92 7.07 -11.52 5.35
C PHE A 92 7.58 -10.72 4.17
N VAL A 93 7.46 -9.39 4.24
CA VAL A 93 7.98 -8.47 3.24
C VAL A 93 8.68 -7.32 3.95
N TYR A 94 9.89 -7.04 3.52
CA TYR A 94 10.59 -5.82 3.86
C TYR A 94 10.91 -5.07 2.57
N GLY A 95 10.49 -3.82 2.47
CA GLY A 95 10.78 -2.94 1.35
C GLY A 95 11.45 -1.67 1.84
N LYS A 96 12.47 -1.23 1.12
CA LYS A 96 13.11 0.06 1.30
C LYS A 96 13.12 0.78 -0.05
N LYS A 97 12.74 2.05 -0.07
CA LYS A 97 12.75 2.88 -1.27
C LYS A 97 13.24 4.28 -0.93
N ASN A 98 14.07 4.81 -1.80
CA ASN A 98 14.40 6.21 -1.87
C ASN A 98 13.55 6.84 -2.97
N LEU A 99 12.86 7.91 -2.65
CA LEU A 99 11.90 8.55 -3.54
C LEU A 99 12.27 10.01 -3.73
N MET A 100 11.74 10.61 -4.79
CA MET A 100 11.70 12.05 -4.99
C MET A 100 10.24 12.47 -5.10
N GLN A 101 9.98 13.74 -4.88
CA GLN A 101 8.63 14.29 -5.03
C GLN A 101 8.23 14.22 -6.52
N GLU A 102 7.15 13.48 -6.81
CA GLU A 102 6.63 13.26 -8.15
C GLU A 102 5.11 13.48 -8.18
N GLY A 103 4.55 13.49 -9.38
CA GLY A 103 3.09 13.51 -9.60
C GLY A 103 2.43 14.88 -9.62
N ASN A 104 3.04 15.92 -9.05
CA ASN A 104 2.54 17.29 -9.07
C ASN A 104 3.55 18.22 -9.75
N ALA A 105 3.05 19.22 -10.50
CA ALA A 105 3.87 20.28 -11.09
C ALA A 105 4.27 21.31 -10.01
N THR A 106 5.06 20.87 -9.02
CA THR A 106 5.57 21.72 -7.94
C THR A 106 7.03 22.08 -8.17
N PRO A 107 7.51 23.22 -7.66
CA PRO A 107 8.91 23.63 -7.80
C PRO A 107 9.93 22.59 -7.30
N LEU A 108 9.55 21.75 -6.33
CA LEU A 108 10.42 20.72 -5.75
C LEU A 108 10.41 19.40 -6.55
N ASN A 109 9.48 19.21 -7.48
CA ASN A 109 9.48 18.02 -8.34
C ASN A 109 10.66 18.10 -9.34
N PRO A 110 11.65 17.19 -9.28
CA PRO A 110 12.85 17.28 -10.09
C PRO A 110 12.55 17.11 -11.60
N ILE A 111 11.55 16.32 -11.97
CA ILE A 111 11.15 16.15 -13.38
C ILE A 111 10.53 17.43 -13.88
N TYR A 112 9.60 18.02 -13.12
CA TYR A 112 8.97 19.28 -13.53
C TYR A 112 9.99 20.42 -13.58
N SER A 113 10.85 20.56 -12.57
CA SER A 113 11.87 21.60 -12.52
C SER A 113 12.89 21.44 -13.65
N SER A 114 13.25 20.23 -14.06
CA SER A 114 14.17 20.00 -15.19
C SER A 114 13.61 20.47 -16.54
N LEU A 115 12.28 20.55 -16.66
CA LEU A 115 11.60 21.00 -17.89
C LEU A 115 11.42 22.52 -17.95
N VAL A 116 11.34 23.20 -16.79
CA VAL A 116 10.95 24.62 -16.72
C VAL A 116 12.04 25.55 -16.20
N LYS A 117 13.06 25.01 -15.50
CA LYS A 117 14.18 25.81 -14.98
C LYS A 117 15.01 26.42 -16.12
N SER A 118 15.48 27.64 -15.89
CA SER A 118 16.30 28.37 -16.87
C SER A 118 17.56 27.56 -17.26
N PRO A 119 17.80 27.29 -18.55
CA PRO A 119 19.00 26.58 -19.00
C PRO A 119 20.27 27.44 -18.88
N PHE A 120 20.15 28.73 -18.61
CA PHE A 120 21.28 29.65 -18.45
C PHE A 120 21.95 29.54 -17.08
N MET A 121 21.36 28.83 -16.14
CA MET A 121 21.93 28.56 -14.82
C MET A 121 22.76 27.29 -14.84
N SER A 122 23.72 27.20 -13.91
CA SER A 122 24.51 26.00 -13.67
C SER A 122 23.85 25.14 -12.57
N SER A 123 24.25 23.87 -12.52
CA SER A 123 23.92 22.96 -11.40
C SER A 123 24.68 23.32 -10.12
N TYR A 124 25.85 23.92 -10.25
CA TYR A 124 26.74 24.30 -9.16
C TYR A 124 27.16 25.76 -9.24
N VAL A 125 27.47 26.36 -8.11
CA VAL A 125 27.95 27.75 -8.02
C VAL A 125 29.32 27.88 -8.70
N TYR A 126 29.48 28.93 -9.50
CA TYR A 126 30.78 29.38 -10.03
C TYR A 126 31.23 30.64 -9.33
N ASN A 127 32.52 30.71 -8.99
CA ASN A 127 33.10 31.93 -8.44
C ASN A 127 33.48 32.93 -9.54
N GLU A 128 33.92 34.12 -9.17
CA GLU A 128 34.35 35.18 -10.09
C GLU A 128 35.53 34.81 -11.00
N GLN A 129 36.24 33.76 -10.68
CA GLN A 129 37.33 33.21 -11.48
C GLN A 129 36.86 32.06 -12.39
N ASP A 130 35.53 31.89 -12.55
CA ASP A 130 34.88 30.83 -13.33
C ASP A 130 35.28 29.40 -12.86
N GLN A 131 35.56 29.25 -11.56
CA GLN A 131 35.87 27.97 -10.97
C GLN A 131 34.64 27.37 -10.29
N LEU A 132 34.44 26.07 -10.44
CA LEU A 132 33.32 25.33 -9.89
C LEU A 132 33.45 25.17 -8.38
N SER A 133 32.42 25.56 -7.66
CA SER A 133 32.25 25.30 -6.22
C SER A 133 31.60 23.92 -6.01
N PRO A 134 31.82 23.27 -4.88
CA PRO A 134 31.08 22.04 -4.50
C PRO A 134 29.63 22.33 -4.12
N ASN A 135 29.22 23.57 -3.96
CA ASN A 135 27.87 23.97 -3.54
C ASN A 135 26.92 23.99 -4.74
N TYR A 136 25.73 23.50 -4.56
CA TYR A 136 24.66 23.60 -5.55
C TYR A 136 24.24 25.06 -5.76
N GLU A 137 23.92 25.41 -7.02
CA GLU A 137 23.29 26.69 -7.35
C GLU A 137 21.86 26.71 -6.79
N ASP A 138 21.42 27.89 -6.40
CA ASP A 138 20.12 28.07 -5.76
C ASP A 138 18.94 28.02 -6.73
N THR A 139 17.73 28.21 -6.23
CA THR A 139 16.51 28.35 -7.03
C THR A 139 16.65 29.47 -8.05
N ASP A 140 15.92 29.38 -9.15
CA ASP A 140 15.86 30.47 -10.14
C ASP A 140 14.90 31.59 -9.70
N LEU A 141 14.74 32.60 -10.56
CA LEU A 141 13.86 33.75 -10.33
C LEU A 141 12.37 33.38 -10.15
N PHE A 142 11.98 32.18 -10.56
CA PHE A 142 10.62 31.65 -10.44
C PHE A 142 10.47 30.68 -9.27
N GLY A 143 11.50 30.54 -8.44
CA GLY A 143 11.52 29.64 -7.30
C GLY A 143 11.60 28.17 -7.68
N MET A 144 12.03 27.82 -8.91
CA MET A 144 12.21 26.43 -9.32
C MET A 144 13.44 25.84 -8.66
N ALA A 145 13.28 24.66 -8.06
CA ALA A 145 14.39 23.92 -7.47
C ALA A 145 15.49 23.63 -8.49
N ASN A 146 16.70 23.47 -7.99
CA ASN A 146 17.81 22.93 -8.75
C ASN A 146 17.67 21.39 -8.83
N PRO A 147 17.42 20.79 -10.02
CA PRO A 147 17.26 19.34 -10.13
C PRO A 147 18.43 18.54 -9.59
N ALA A 148 19.66 19.04 -9.79
CA ALA A 148 20.86 18.39 -9.26
C ALA A 148 20.92 18.45 -7.73
N ALA A 149 20.48 19.57 -7.09
CA ALA A 149 20.38 19.68 -5.65
C ALA A 149 19.31 18.74 -5.09
N VAL A 150 18.15 18.65 -5.74
CA VAL A 150 17.08 17.73 -5.33
C VAL A 150 17.58 16.29 -5.34
N THR A 151 18.19 15.83 -6.44
CA THR A 151 18.62 14.44 -6.57
C THR A 151 19.89 14.11 -5.78
N GLY A 152 20.72 15.11 -5.47
CA GLY A 152 22.01 14.93 -4.80
C GLY A 152 21.98 15.13 -3.28
N SER A 153 21.03 15.94 -2.77
CA SER A 153 21.05 16.34 -1.35
C SER A 153 19.72 16.11 -0.61
N VAL A 154 18.59 16.07 -1.28
CA VAL A 154 17.32 15.65 -0.65
C VAL A 154 17.39 14.18 -0.32
N GLN A 155 17.02 13.83 0.90
CA GLN A 155 16.93 12.43 1.33
C GLN A 155 15.49 12.13 1.66
N GLN A 156 14.91 11.16 0.95
CA GLN A 156 13.56 10.68 1.20
C GLN A 156 13.55 9.16 1.20
N GLU A 157 13.68 8.61 2.40
CA GLU A 157 13.69 7.17 2.62
C GLU A 157 12.34 6.71 3.17
N ASN A 158 11.77 5.70 2.53
CA ASN A 158 10.59 5.01 3.04
C ASN A 158 10.90 3.52 3.21
N SER A 159 10.66 2.98 4.40
CA SER A 159 10.82 1.55 4.69
C SER A 159 9.52 0.94 5.19
N ASN A 160 9.15 -0.21 4.63
CA ASN A 160 7.91 -0.92 4.93
C ASN A 160 8.22 -2.34 5.40
N TYR A 161 7.67 -2.70 6.56
CA TYR A 161 7.67 -4.05 7.12
C TYR A 161 6.26 -4.60 7.07
N GLY A 162 6.08 -5.74 6.47
CA GLY A 162 4.80 -6.44 6.43
C GLY A 162 4.95 -7.89 6.87
N PHE A 163 4.16 -8.31 7.85
CA PHE A 163 4.02 -9.70 8.22
C PHE A 163 2.55 -10.07 8.20
N THR A 164 2.23 -11.17 7.51
CA THR A 164 0.88 -11.73 7.47
C THR A 164 0.99 -13.22 7.77
N ALA A 165 0.17 -13.71 8.70
CA ALA A 165 0.05 -15.11 9.00
C ALA A 165 -1.42 -15.51 8.98
N ASN A 166 -1.72 -16.65 8.35
CA ASN A 166 -3.04 -17.27 8.37
C ASN A 166 -2.89 -18.73 8.76
N ILE A 167 -3.69 -19.16 9.73
CA ILE A 167 -3.80 -20.55 10.14
C ILE A 167 -5.25 -20.97 9.89
N HIS A 168 -5.44 -22.01 9.11
CA HIS A 168 -6.74 -22.59 8.83
C HIS A 168 -6.77 -24.03 9.37
N VAL A 169 -7.56 -24.25 10.39
CA VAL A 169 -7.81 -25.56 11.01
C VAL A 169 -9.12 -26.08 10.46
N LYS A 170 -9.11 -27.33 10.00
CA LYS A 170 -10.28 -28.03 9.46
C LYS A 170 -10.45 -29.34 10.16
N TYR A 171 -11.65 -29.60 10.69
CA TYR A 171 -12.00 -30.83 11.37
C TYR A 171 -13.30 -31.42 10.83
N ASN A 172 -13.20 -32.59 10.22
CA ASN A 172 -14.35 -33.38 9.74
C ASN A 172 -14.94 -34.18 10.90
N ILE A 173 -15.99 -33.65 11.53
CA ILE A 173 -16.65 -34.28 12.66
C ILE A 173 -17.32 -35.59 12.19
N TRP A 174 -18.06 -35.49 11.07
CA TRP A 174 -18.67 -36.61 10.34
C TRP A 174 -18.37 -36.50 8.85
N LYS A 175 -18.74 -37.51 8.07
CA LYS A 175 -18.53 -37.49 6.61
C LYS A 175 -19.10 -36.25 5.92
N ASN A 176 -20.15 -35.68 6.49
CA ASN A 176 -20.90 -34.56 5.88
C ASN A 176 -20.78 -33.27 6.69
N LEU A 177 -20.22 -33.29 7.90
CA LEU A 177 -20.09 -32.12 8.75
C LEU A 177 -18.62 -31.76 8.95
N THR A 178 -18.27 -30.58 8.51
CA THR A 178 -16.94 -30.01 8.68
C THR A 178 -17.02 -28.75 9.54
N LEU A 179 -16.23 -28.71 10.60
CA LEU A 179 -15.95 -27.49 11.36
C LEU A 179 -14.61 -26.94 10.89
N SER A 180 -14.53 -25.66 10.65
CA SER A 180 -13.27 -25.00 10.31
C SER A 180 -13.14 -23.64 10.98
N THR A 181 -11.93 -23.31 11.39
CA THR A 181 -11.59 -21.97 11.86
C THR A 181 -10.39 -21.42 11.09
N ARG A 182 -10.44 -20.17 10.76
CA ARG A 182 -9.35 -19.42 10.12
C ARG A 182 -8.97 -18.25 11.01
N PHE A 183 -7.75 -18.28 11.50
CA PHE A 183 -7.16 -17.19 12.25
C PHE A 183 -6.16 -16.45 11.35
N GLY A 184 -6.28 -15.12 11.27
CA GLY A 184 -5.42 -14.24 10.51
C GLY A 184 -4.78 -13.18 11.39
N LEU A 185 -3.49 -12.94 11.18
CA LEU A 185 -2.71 -11.87 11.78
C LEU A 185 -2.07 -11.02 10.68
N ARG A 186 -2.19 -9.72 10.77
CA ARG A 186 -1.44 -8.76 9.93
C ARG A 186 -0.77 -7.71 10.79
N LEU A 187 0.54 -7.55 10.56
CA LEU A 187 1.37 -6.50 11.13
C LEU A 187 1.98 -5.72 9.96
N THR A 188 1.78 -4.42 9.94
CA THR A 188 2.42 -3.54 8.96
C THR A 188 3.02 -2.36 9.71
N LYS A 189 4.24 -2.00 9.34
CA LYS A 189 4.89 -0.78 9.83
C LYS A 189 5.55 -0.09 8.65
N ALA A 190 5.14 1.14 8.40
CA ALA A 190 5.79 2.06 7.46
C ALA A 190 6.56 3.11 8.25
N LYS A 191 7.73 3.47 7.76
CA LYS A 191 8.54 4.59 8.25
C LYS A 191 8.93 5.43 7.07
N GLU A 192 8.76 6.72 7.17
CA GLU A 192 9.26 7.69 6.21
C GLU A 192 10.15 8.69 6.92
N SER A 193 11.27 9.03 6.27
CA SER A 193 12.20 10.04 6.72
C SER A 193 12.52 10.94 5.54
N ILE A 194 12.30 12.24 5.69
CA ILE A 194 12.55 13.24 4.66
C ILE A 194 13.49 14.29 5.24
N PHE A 195 14.51 14.64 4.48
CA PHE A 195 15.39 15.76 4.74
C PHE A 195 15.50 16.64 3.49
N HIS A 196 15.17 17.90 3.62
CA HIS A 196 15.37 18.93 2.63
C HIS A 196 16.51 19.87 3.08
N PRO A 197 17.61 19.98 2.33
CA PRO A 197 18.75 20.84 2.65
C PRO A 197 18.45 22.32 2.36
N GLY A 198 19.31 23.21 2.81
CA GLY A 198 19.15 24.66 2.70
C GLY A 198 19.40 25.24 1.31
N GLN A 199 20.09 24.54 0.42
CA GLN A 199 20.50 25.08 -0.88
C GLN A 199 19.80 24.41 -2.07
N GLY A 200 19.41 25.23 -3.05
CA GLY A 200 18.82 24.77 -4.31
C GLY A 200 17.39 24.28 -4.19
N ILE A 201 16.76 24.40 -3.03
CA ILE A 201 15.44 23.90 -2.69
C ILE A 201 14.51 25.06 -2.33
N PRO A 202 13.31 25.18 -2.91
CA PRO A 202 12.31 26.15 -2.49
C PRO A 202 11.65 25.68 -1.20
N TYR A 203 11.37 26.62 -0.30
CA TYR A 203 10.65 26.36 0.94
C TYR A 203 9.34 27.12 1.01
N ASP A 204 8.35 26.49 1.65
CA ASP A 204 7.14 27.20 2.06
C ASP A 204 7.49 28.15 3.22
N GLU A 205 6.96 29.37 3.18
CA GLU A 205 7.11 30.33 4.27
C GLU A 205 6.31 29.85 5.48
N LEU A 206 6.97 29.77 6.64
CA LEU A 206 6.26 29.62 7.90
C LEU A 206 5.78 31.01 8.36
N PRO A 207 4.61 31.10 9.03
CA PRO A 207 4.08 32.39 9.49
C PRO A 207 5.03 33.17 10.42
N THR A 208 5.99 32.48 11.04
CA THR A 208 6.86 33.01 12.08
C THR A 208 8.34 32.97 11.78
N ALA A 209 8.77 32.31 10.70
CA ALA A 209 10.19 32.15 10.40
C ALA A 209 10.44 31.81 8.93
N LEU A 210 11.60 32.21 8.44
CA LEU A 210 12.14 31.72 7.18
C LEU A 210 12.68 30.29 7.39
N VAL A 211 12.31 29.37 6.52
CA VAL A 211 12.82 27.99 6.56
C VAL A 211 14.15 27.92 5.81
N THR A 212 15.15 27.30 6.43
CA THR A 212 16.48 27.08 5.84
C THR A 212 16.79 25.62 5.57
N ASN A 213 16.20 24.70 6.30
CA ASN A 213 16.19 23.27 6.05
C ASN A 213 15.04 22.62 6.82
N GLU A 214 14.64 21.42 6.41
CA GLU A 214 13.49 20.73 6.96
C GLU A 214 13.78 19.22 7.15
N MET A 215 13.35 18.71 8.30
CA MET A 215 13.37 17.30 8.63
C MET A 215 11.96 16.80 8.94
N GLN A 216 11.53 15.71 8.31
CA GLN A 216 10.24 15.11 8.58
C GLN A 216 10.41 13.63 8.91
N TYR A 217 9.62 13.17 9.87
CA TYR A 217 9.47 11.75 10.20
C TYR A 217 8.00 11.39 10.27
N HIS A 218 7.66 10.29 9.61
CA HIS A 218 6.32 9.72 9.66
C HIS A 218 6.43 8.23 9.94
N THR A 219 5.59 7.72 10.84
CA THR A 219 5.50 6.30 11.16
C THR A 219 4.04 5.90 11.21
N GLU A 220 3.67 4.92 10.40
CA GLU A 220 2.38 4.25 10.42
C GLU A 220 2.55 2.81 10.92
N ARG A 221 1.66 2.36 11.82
CA ARG A 221 1.59 0.98 12.28
C ARG A 221 0.16 0.49 12.16
N ILE A 222 -0.02 -0.67 11.54
CA ILE A 222 -1.31 -1.34 11.45
C ILE A 222 -1.16 -2.73 12.05
N PHE A 223 -2.02 -3.02 13.02
CA PHE A 223 -2.21 -4.33 13.61
C PHE A 223 -3.63 -4.81 13.35
N SER A 224 -3.79 -6.00 12.77
CA SER A 224 -5.10 -6.59 12.51
C SER A 224 -5.12 -8.04 12.92
N LEU A 225 -6.18 -8.43 13.62
CA LEU A 225 -6.54 -9.82 13.85
C LEU A 225 -7.88 -10.13 13.18
N PHE A 226 -7.98 -11.30 12.62
CA PHE A 226 -9.19 -11.82 12.00
C PHE A 226 -9.41 -13.26 12.45
N ASP A 227 -10.63 -13.60 12.80
CA ASP A 227 -11.09 -14.97 13.03
C ASP A 227 -12.37 -15.24 12.23
N GLU A 228 -12.44 -16.38 11.58
CA GLU A 228 -13.65 -16.93 10.99
C GLU A 228 -13.81 -18.37 11.39
N THR A 229 -14.83 -18.66 12.18
CA THR A 229 -15.22 -20.03 12.54
C THR A 229 -16.54 -20.38 11.88
N ARG A 230 -16.57 -21.51 11.16
CA ARG A 230 -17.74 -21.96 10.43
C ARG A 230 -17.96 -23.46 10.52
N ALA A 231 -19.24 -23.85 10.53
CA ALA A 231 -19.69 -25.22 10.35
C ALA A 231 -20.35 -25.35 8.97
N ASN A 232 -19.95 -26.35 8.25
CA ASN A 232 -20.51 -26.67 6.93
C ASN A 232 -21.07 -28.09 6.96
N TYR A 233 -22.30 -28.25 6.48
CA TYR A 233 -22.96 -29.55 6.36
C TYR A 233 -23.41 -29.80 4.92
N LEU A 234 -23.00 -30.93 4.36
CA LEU A 234 -23.35 -31.37 3.03
C LEU A 234 -24.44 -32.45 3.07
N PHE A 235 -25.65 -32.10 2.66
CA PHE A 235 -26.77 -33.01 2.51
C PHE A 235 -26.82 -33.55 1.08
N LYS A 236 -26.89 -34.87 0.92
CA LYS A 236 -27.12 -35.51 -0.37
C LYS A 236 -28.38 -36.38 -0.29
N PHE A 237 -29.38 -35.97 -1.06
CA PHE A 237 -30.68 -36.67 -1.15
C PHE A 237 -30.75 -37.41 -2.48
N GLY A 238 -30.15 -38.61 -2.55
CA GLY A 238 -29.95 -39.35 -3.79
C GLY A 238 -28.88 -38.73 -4.70
N PRO A 239 -28.76 -39.16 -5.96
CA PRO A 239 -27.70 -38.71 -6.88
C PRO A 239 -27.91 -37.33 -7.48
N GLU A 240 -29.13 -36.83 -7.44
CA GLU A 240 -29.53 -35.60 -8.16
C GLU A 240 -29.60 -34.34 -7.29
N HIS A 241 -29.73 -34.48 -5.96
CA HIS A 241 -29.97 -33.38 -5.02
C HIS A 241 -28.77 -33.21 -4.07
N GLN A 242 -28.21 -32.04 -4.07
CA GLN A 242 -27.16 -31.66 -3.14
C GLN A 242 -27.50 -30.31 -2.49
N LEU A 243 -27.46 -30.27 -1.18
CA LEU A 243 -27.61 -29.07 -0.38
C LEU A 243 -26.37 -28.88 0.46
N ASP A 244 -25.72 -27.74 0.33
CA ASP A 244 -24.58 -27.30 1.13
C ASP A 244 -25.05 -26.16 2.06
N ALA A 245 -25.01 -26.40 3.34
CA ALA A 245 -25.42 -25.43 4.36
C ALA A 245 -24.21 -25.03 5.22
N THR A 246 -23.96 -23.74 5.32
CA THR A 246 -22.88 -23.17 6.10
C THR A 246 -23.46 -22.16 7.11
N VAL A 247 -22.98 -22.22 8.35
CA VAL A 247 -23.19 -21.19 9.37
C VAL A 247 -21.82 -20.77 9.87
N GLY A 248 -21.58 -19.48 10.01
CA GLY A 248 -20.29 -18.96 10.41
C GLY A 248 -20.38 -17.69 11.24
N LEU A 249 -19.31 -17.50 12.00
CA LEU A 249 -19.02 -16.30 12.80
C LEU A 249 -17.73 -15.69 12.25
N ARG A 250 -17.66 -14.37 12.17
CA ARG A 250 -16.45 -13.62 11.84
C ARG A 250 -16.22 -12.53 12.86
N TYR A 251 -14.98 -12.33 13.20
CA TYR A 251 -14.54 -11.24 14.05
C TYR A 251 -13.26 -10.63 13.49
N ALA A 252 -13.19 -9.32 13.49
CA ALA A 252 -11.97 -8.60 13.15
C ALA A 252 -11.74 -7.46 14.13
N THR A 253 -10.49 -7.28 14.54
CA THR A 253 -10.03 -6.11 15.31
C THR A 253 -8.85 -5.48 14.59
N ASN A 254 -8.86 -4.16 14.52
CA ASN A 254 -7.84 -3.39 13.82
C ASN A 254 -7.43 -2.21 14.68
N LYS A 255 -6.12 -1.97 14.72
CA LYS A 255 -5.51 -0.81 15.36
C LYS A 255 -4.57 -0.18 14.37
N ALA A 256 -4.77 1.12 14.09
CA ALA A 256 -3.90 1.94 13.27
C ALA A 256 -3.34 3.06 14.15
N GLU A 257 -2.04 3.24 14.12
CA GLU A 257 -1.31 4.32 14.77
C GLU A 257 -0.57 5.08 13.67
N ASP A 258 -0.73 6.38 13.64
CA ASP A 258 -0.08 7.30 12.72
C ASP A 258 0.56 8.40 13.53
N ASP A 259 1.89 8.57 13.41
CA ASP A 259 2.66 9.58 14.13
C ASP A 259 3.57 10.31 13.14
N TRP A 260 3.55 11.63 13.17
CA TRP A 260 4.45 12.44 12.37
C TRP A 260 5.07 13.59 13.17
N THR A 261 6.26 13.96 12.76
CA THR A 261 7.00 15.07 13.34
C THR A 261 7.77 15.80 12.24
N LYS A 262 7.76 17.12 12.30
CA LYS A 262 8.57 18.02 11.47
C LYS A 262 9.44 18.91 12.34
N ALA A 263 10.67 19.15 11.90
CA ALA A 263 11.58 20.08 12.52
C ALA A 263 12.25 20.92 11.44
N TYR A 264 12.58 22.16 11.75
CA TYR A 264 13.10 23.14 10.81
C TYR A 264 14.34 23.80 11.37
N ASN A 265 15.17 24.34 10.49
CA ASN A 265 16.28 25.23 10.81
C ASN A 265 17.30 24.62 11.76
N SER A 266 17.86 23.44 11.40
CA SER A 266 19.07 22.97 12.02
C SER A 266 20.26 23.91 11.67
N SER A 267 21.26 23.97 12.51
CA SER A 267 22.43 24.84 12.32
C SER A 267 23.30 24.49 11.10
N SER A 268 23.12 23.30 10.53
CA SER A 268 23.81 22.82 9.34
C SER A 268 23.05 21.66 8.71
N ASP A 269 23.15 21.51 7.39
CA ASP A 269 22.60 20.39 6.65
C ASP A 269 23.23 19.01 6.98
N GLU A 270 24.30 19.02 7.76
CA GLU A 270 24.91 17.81 8.32
C GLU A 270 24.09 17.25 9.50
N PHE A 271 23.34 18.09 10.21
CA PHE A 271 22.55 17.71 11.37
C PHE A 271 21.11 17.40 10.97
N LYS A 272 20.85 16.16 10.59
CA LYS A 272 19.57 15.68 10.01
C LYS A 272 18.61 15.07 11.04
N SER A 273 18.89 15.18 12.33
CA SER A 273 18.01 14.67 13.36
C SER A 273 16.93 15.68 13.73
N LEU A 274 15.72 15.22 14.07
CA LEU A 274 14.64 16.09 14.55
C LEU A 274 15.03 16.96 15.74
N GLN A 275 15.97 16.49 16.59
CA GLN A 275 16.47 17.22 17.74
C GLN A 275 17.31 18.45 17.35
N SER A 276 17.91 18.42 16.16
CA SER A 276 18.80 19.50 15.69
C SER A 276 18.04 20.74 15.20
N GLY A 277 16.74 20.60 14.88
CA GLY A 277 15.90 21.72 14.48
C GLY A 277 15.51 22.63 15.67
N LEU A 278 15.11 23.85 15.36
CA LEU A 278 14.66 24.82 16.37
C LEU A 278 13.40 24.33 17.09
N ASP A 279 13.45 24.25 18.41
CA ASP A 279 12.34 23.75 19.23
C ASP A 279 11.05 24.54 19.02
N ALA A 280 11.15 25.85 18.82
CA ALA A 280 10.00 26.73 18.60
C ALA A 280 9.27 26.48 17.26
N LEU A 281 9.91 25.85 16.31
CA LEU A 281 9.36 25.54 14.98
C LEU A 281 8.96 24.09 14.83
N ARG A 282 9.19 23.26 15.85
CA ARG A 282 8.86 21.82 15.78
C ARG A 282 7.36 21.62 15.75
N GLN A 283 6.90 20.79 14.82
CA GLN A 283 5.51 20.39 14.67
C GLN A 283 5.40 18.89 14.86
N MET A 284 4.35 18.45 15.52
CA MET A 284 4.06 17.02 15.69
C MET A 284 2.56 16.79 15.68
N GLY A 285 2.18 15.61 15.26
CA GLY A 285 0.80 15.17 15.27
C GLY A 285 0.71 13.67 15.11
N GLY A 286 -0.48 13.18 15.22
CA GLY A 286 -0.75 11.76 15.06
C GLY A 286 -2.21 11.43 15.24
N ALA A 287 -2.54 10.19 14.93
CA ALA A 287 -3.88 9.64 15.07
C ALA A 287 -3.81 8.21 15.57
N LEU A 288 -4.75 7.85 16.43
CA LEU A 288 -4.97 6.49 16.89
C LEU A 288 -6.37 6.06 16.47
N GLY A 289 -6.45 5.06 15.60
CA GLY A 289 -7.69 4.46 15.16
C GLY A 289 -7.82 3.02 15.64
N THR A 290 -8.93 2.71 16.30
CA THR A 290 -9.28 1.33 16.64
C THR A 290 -10.68 1.03 16.16
N TRP A 291 -10.87 -0.07 15.47
CA TRP A 291 -12.18 -0.52 15.07
C TRP A 291 -12.30 -2.04 15.11
N ASN A 292 -13.49 -2.49 15.43
CA ASN A 292 -13.85 -3.90 15.53
C ASN A 292 -15.07 -4.17 14.64
N TRP A 293 -15.06 -5.36 14.07
CA TRP A 293 -16.14 -5.83 13.23
C TRP A 293 -16.51 -7.25 13.64
N PHE A 294 -17.80 -7.55 13.67
CA PHE A 294 -18.34 -8.86 13.97
C PHE A 294 -19.47 -9.19 13.01
N SER A 295 -19.53 -10.43 12.55
CA SER A 295 -20.57 -10.91 11.64
C SER A 295 -21.00 -12.32 11.99
N ILE A 296 -22.29 -12.55 11.90
CA ILE A 296 -22.89 -13.89 11.87
C ILE A 296 -23.49 -14.08 10.48
N TYR A 297 -23.22 -15.20 9.83
CA TYR A 297 -23.79 -15.48 8.54
C TYR A 297 -24.24 -16.92 8.38
N GLY A 298 -25.25 -17.09 7.53
CA GLY A 298 -25.72 -18.38 7.03
C GLY A 298 -25.73 -18.37 5.53
N ASN A 299 -25.34 -19.48 4.92
CA ASN A 299 -25.39 -19.70 3.48
C ASN A 299 -26.00 -21.07 3.21
N VAL A 300 -26.87 -21.14 2.21
CA VAL A 300 -27.44 -22.38 1.71
C VAL A 300 -27.29 -22.41 0.19
N ALA A 301 -26.57 -23.38 -0.31
CA ALA A 301 -26.40 -23.63 -1.74
C ALA A 301 -27.05 -24.95 -2.11
N TYR A 302 -28.07 -24.91 -2.97
CA TYR A 302 -28.77 -26.08 -3.48
C TYR A 302 -28.47 -26.32 -4.95
N SER A 303 -28.19 -27.56 -5.28
CA SER A 303 -27.96 -28.04 -6.65
C SER A 303 -28.89 -29.21 -6.98
N LEU A 304 -29.61 -29.08 -8.07
CA LEU A 304 -30.45 -30.14 -8.64
C LEU A 304 -29.89 -30.58 -9.99
N LYS A 305 -29.58 -31.88 -10.11
CA LYS A 305 -29.08 -32.52 -11.34
C LYS A 305 -27.83 -31.85 -11.92
N ASN A 306 -27.05 -31.12 -11.12
CA ASN A 306 -25.96 -30.28 -11.59
C ASN A 306 -26.37 -29.30 -12.72
N ARG A 307 -27.66 -28.92 -12.75
CA ARG A 307 -28.26 -28.11 -13.78
C ARG A 307 -28.92 -26.85 -13.24
N TYR A 308 -29.63 -26.97 -12.14
CA TYR A 308 -30.27 -25.85 -11.46
C TYR A 308 -29.57 -25.59 -10.15
N PHE A 309 -29.24 -24.36 -9.91
CA PHE A 309 -28.51 -23.93 -8.72
C PHE A 309 -29.23 -22.78 -8.08
N VAL A 310 -29.42 -22.83 -6.79
CA VAL A 310 -29.93 -21.72 -5.97
C VAL A 310 -28.99 -21.52 -4.80
N ASN A 311 -28.59 -20.28 -4.57
CA ASN A 311 -27.76 -19.92 -3.43
C ASN A 311 -28.42 -18.75 -2.67
N ALA A 312 -28.59 -18.89 -1.38
CA ALA A 312 -29.08 -17.86 -0.49
C ALA A 312 -28.10 -17.63 0.65
N THR A 313 -27.79 -16.38 0.91
CA THR A 313 -26.92 -15.96 2.03
C THR A 313 -27.65 -14.90 2.83
N LEU A 314 -27.54 -15.00 4.14
CA LEU A 314 -27.96 -13.96 5.06
C LEU A 314 -26.81 -13.70 6.00
N SER A 315 -26.30 -12.46 6.07
CA SER A 315 -25.39 -12.03 7.08
C SER A 315 -25.97 -10.91 7.93
N THR A 316 -25.50 -10.83 9.16
CA THR A 316 -25.77 -9.72 10.06
C THR A 316 -24.45 -9.23 10.60
N ASP A 317 -24.12 -7.97 10.31
CA ASP A 317 -22.85 -7.38 10.59
C ASP A 317 -22.99 -6.27 11.63
N ALA A 318 -22.05 -6.22 12.56
CA ALA A 318 -21.87 -5.17 13.55
C ALA A 318 -20.48 -4.55 13.38
N SER A 319 -20.39 -3.23 13.36
CA SER A 319 -19.13 -2.49 13.31
C SER A 319 -19.11 -1.43 14.39
N SER A 320 -17.98 -1.26 15.06
CA SER A 320 -17.78 -0.17 16.02
C SER A 320 -17.78 1.21 15.36
N ARG A 321 -17.73 1.27 14.03
CA ARG A 321 -17.85 2.50 13.24
C ARG A 321 -19.30 2.95 13.08
N TYR A 322 -20.28 2.04 13.29
CA TYR A 322 -21.69 2.40 13.22
C TYR A 322 -22.08 3.31 14.37
N GLY A 323 -22.78 4.38 14.07
CA GLY A 323 -23.30 5.30 15.08
C GLY A 323 -24.43 4.70 15.91
N GLN A 324 -24.66 5.22 17.11
CA GLN A 324 -25.70 4.77 18.05
C GLN A 324 -27.11 4.80 17.44
N ASN A 325 -27.38 5.69 16.50
CA ASN A 325 -28.68 5.85 15.87
C ASN A 325 -28.99 4.81 14.78
N VAL A 326 -27.98 3.99 14.39
CA VAL A 326 -28.08 3.11 13.21
C VAL A 326 -28.35 1.65 13.62
N GLY A 327 -28.29 1.33 14.91
CA GLY A 327 -28.36 -0.04 15.45
C GLY A 327 -27.07 -0.81 15.22
N PHE A 328 -26.73 -1.71 16.13
CA PHE A 328 -25.47 -2.47 16.09
C PHE A 328 -25.40 -3.47 14.95
N PHE A 329 -26.55 -4.07 14.57
CA PHE A 329 -26.60 -5.13 13.57
C PHE A 329 -27.31 -4.69 12.31
N ARG A 330 -26.69 -4.95 11.15
CA ARG A 330 -27.25 -4.71 9.83
C ARG A 330 -27.39 -6.01 9.07
N LEU A 331 -28.54 -6.20 8.43
CA LEU A 331 -28.85 -7.39 7.64
C LEU A 331 -28.46 -7.20 6.19
N PHE A 332 -27.78 -8.19 5.63
CA PHE A 332 -27.32 -8.23 4.26
C PHE A 332 -27.78 -9.53 3.59
N PRO A 333 -29.00 -9.56 3.03
CA PRO A 333 -29.47 -10.70 2.27
C PRO A 333 -28.86 -10.73 0.88
N ALA A 334 -28.58 -11.94 0.38
CA ALA A 334 -28.21 -12.19 -1.00
C ALA A 334 -28.85 -13.48 -1.48
N VAL A 335 -29.37 -13.47 -2.69
CA VAL A 335 -29.93 -14.65 -3.36
C VAL A 335 -29.48 -14.67 -4.81
N SER A 336 -29.16 -15.87 -5.30
CA SER A 336 -28.84 -16.07 -6.71
C SER A 336 -29.38 -17.40 -7.19
N ALA A 337 -29.70 -17.46 -8.47
CA ALA A 337 -30.09 -18.67 -9.17
C ALA A 337 -29.29 -18.81 -10.46
N ALA A 338 -29.02 -20.06 -10.85
CA ALA A 338 -28.36 -20.37 -12.10
C ALA A 338 -28.96 -21.61 -12.75
N TRP A 339 -29.00 -21.58 -14.07
CA TRP A 339 -29.49 -22.65 -14.90
C TRP A 339 -28.50 -22.97 -16.03
N VAL A 340 -28.07 -24.22 -16.10
CA VAL A 340 -27.21 -24.71 -17.18
C VAL A 340 -28.10 -25.20 -18.30
N LEU A 341 -28.45 -24.30 -19.23
CA LEU A 341 -29.33 -24.59 -20.37
C LEU A 341 -28.75 -25.68 -21.28
N SER A 342 -27.43 -25.64 -21.52
CA SER A 342 -26.75 -26.64 -22.38
C SER A 342 -26.93 -28.08 -21.90
N SER A 343 -27.29 -28.28 -20.61
CA SER A 343 -27.59 -29.60 -20.06
C SER A 343 -29.02 -30.06 -20.34
N GLU A 344 -29.88 -29.24 -20.96
CA GLU A 344 -31.26 -29.57 -21.26
C GLU A 344 -31.37 -30.42 -22.51
N LYS A 345 -32.43 -31.28 -22.59
CA LYS A 345 -32.64 -32.19 -23.70
C LYS A 345 -32.80 -31.46 -25.04
N PHE A 346 -33.50 -30.30 -25.05
CA PHE A 346 -33.70 -29.51 -26.26
C PHE A 346 -32.44 -28.84 -26.80
N MET A 347 -31.41 -28.66 -25.96
CA MET A 347 -30.14 -28.08 -26.37
C MET A 347 -29.18 -29.07 -27.03
N LYS A 348 -29.47 -30.38 -26.94
CA LYS A 348 -28.65 -31.43 -27.59
C LYS A 348 -28.71 -31.35 -29.12
N GLU A 349 -29.69 -30.69 -29.68
CA GLU A 349 -29.82 -30.42 -31.11
C GLU A 349 -28.89 -29.27 -31.61
N LEU A 350 -28.24 -28.60 -30.70
CA LEU A 350 -27.29 -27.48 -30.97
C LEU A 350 -25.85 -27.89 -30.54
N PRO A 351 -25.19 -28.79 -31.24
CA PRO A 351 -23.90 -29.38 -30.82
C PRO A 351 -22.74 -28.37 -30.83
N TRP A 352 -22.90 -27.22 -31.39
CA TRP A 352 -21.93 -26.16 -31.40
C TRP A 352 -21.92 -25.30 -30.08
N ILE A 353 -22.85 -25.55 -29.17
CA ILE A 353 -22.88 -24.93 -27.85
C ILE A 353 -22.41 -25.91 -26.79
N ASP A 354 -21.19 -25.77 -26.33
CA ASP A 354 -20.60 -26.62 -25.26
C ASP A 354 -21.19 -26.29 -23.90
N LEU A 355 -21.26 -24.98 -23.55
CA LEU A 355 -21.78 -24.52 -22.28
C LEU A 355 -22.58 -23.23 -22.43
N LEU A 356 -23.86 -23.29 -22.07
CA LEU A 356 -24.72 -22.15 -21.91
C LEU A 356 -25.33 -22.14 -20.50
N LYS A 357 -24.97 -21.12 -19.69
CA LYS A 357 -25.45 -20.95 -18.32
C LYS A 357 -26.03 -19.55 -18.12
N ILE A 358 -27.29 -19.47 -17.70
CA ILE A 358 -27.93 -18.22 -17.29
C ILE A 358 -27.84 -18.11 -15.78
N ARG A 359 -27.56 -16.88 -15.31
CA ARG A 359 -27.48 -16.53 -13.87
C ARG A 359 -28.22 -15.23 -13.60
N ALA A 360 -28.91 -15.20 -12.47
CA ALA A 360 -29.49 -13.99 -11.93
C ALA A 360 -29.24 -13.93 -10.42
N GLY A 361 -29.02 -12.75 -9.88
CA GLY A 361 -28.80 -12.58 -8.45
C GLY A 361 -29.16 -11.19 -7.98
N TYR A 362 -29.55 -11.11 -6.72
CA TYR A 362 -29.83 -9.88 -5.99
C TYR A 362 -29.08 -9.93 -4.66
N SER A 363 -28.46 -8.82 -4.27
CA SER A 363 -27.80 -8.71 -2.98
C SER A 363 -27.90 -7.30 -2.44
N VAL A 364 -27.93 -7.20 -1.12
CA VAL A 364 -27.75 -5.95 -0.38
C VAL A 364 -26.38 -5.99 0.25
N ALA A 365 -25.59 -4.93 0.06
CA ALA A 365 -24.26 -4.77 0.65
C ALA A 365 -24.21 -3.46 1.42
N GLY A 366 -23.34 -3.41 2.43
CA GLY A 366 -23.04 -2.22 3.21
C GLY A 366 -21.55 -1.87 3.12
N ASN A 367 -21.24 -0.62 3.43
CA ASN A 367 -19.88 -0.15 3.60
C ASN A 367 -19.76 0.49 4.98
N ASP A 368 -18.75 0.09 5.78
CA ASP A 368 -18.42 0.67 7.07
C ASP A 368 -17.11 1.48 7.05
N ASP A 369 -16.52 1.70 5.88
CA ASP A 369 -15.32 2.53 5.72
C ASP A 369 -15.65 4.03 5.70
N ILE A 370 -16.22 4.49 6.81
CA ILE A 370 -16.70 5.85 7.04
C ILE A 370 -15.84 6.64 8.05
N GLY A 371 -14.69 6.07 8.45
CA GLY A 371 -13.84 6.59 9.53
C GLY A 371 -14.18 6.01 10.90
N ASN A 372 -13.17 5.90 11.77
CA ASN A 372 -13.27 5.12 13.01
C ASN A 372 -14.23 5.71 14.06
N TYR A 373 -14.47 7.03 14.05
CA TYR A 373 -15.25 7.74 15.07
C TYR A 373 -16.38 8.59 14.49
N THR A 374 -16.66 8.43 13.19
CA THR A 374 -17.68 9.24 12.48
C THR A 374 -19.08 9.08 13.07
N GLY A 375 -19.38 7.91 13.63
CA GLY A 375 -20.64 7.65 14.32
C GLY A 375 -20.75 8.22 15.74
N SER A 376 -19.64 8.75 16.29
CA SER A 376 -19.62 9.34 17.63
C SER A 376 -20.08 10.80 17.55
N ARG A 377 -20.93 11.21 18.50
CA ARG A 377 -21.33 12.62 18.63
C ARG A 377 -20.19 13.34 19.33
N TYR A 378 -19.61 14.32 18.69
CA TYR A 378 -18.76 15.32 19.33
C TYR A 378 -19.68 16.43 19.85
N TYR A 379 -19.63 16.68 21.13
CA TYR A 379 -20.26 17.83 21.80
C TYR A 379 -19.19 18.89 22.04
#